data_bd24b76585c7338e23929375d8e72971
#
_entry.id   bd24b76585c7338e23929375d8e72971
#
_cell.length_a   1.000
_cell.length_b   1.000
_cell.length_c   1.000
_cell.angle_alpha   90.00
_cell.angle_beta   90.00
_cell.angle_gamma   90.00
#
_symmetry.space_group_name_H-M   'P 1'
#
loop_
_entity.id
_entity.type
_entity.pdbx_description
1 polymer ?
#
loop_
_entity_poly.entity_id
_entity_poly.type
_entity_poly.pdbx_seq_one_letter_code
_entity_poly.pdbx_strand_id
1 'polypeptide(L)'
;STLLASSAASDVYKRQEVLRARWGGDFAAYYSRLAALADEVSGAVLCWDGAPAAACYHSSSAGQTEASQNVWLTAVPYLQGVASPWDADAPGFETSVTYSAEQVYTILTGLGLDTDEIPNAPAGWFGEGVLDSAGYVAQMPVCGQVFTGTRLRSAFSLRSAAFTVAYDAGENAFVFTTHGYGHGVGLSQYGAKVMAEDGKTWQEILEWYFPGCEVIE
;
A
#
# COMPACT_ATOMS: atom_id res chain seq x y z
N SER A 1 32.26 -5.05 7.98
CA SER A 1 31.81 -4.12 6.89
C SER A 1 31.79 -4.78 5.51
N THR A 2 32.65 -5.75 5.23
CA THR A 2 32.75 -6.44 3.93
C THR A 2 31.54 -7.34 3.59
N LEU A 3 30.92 -7.94 4.59
CA LEU A 3 29.72 -8.80 4.41
C LEU A 3 28.47 -8.00 4.00
N LEU A 4 28.30 -6.78 4.52
CA LEU A 4 27.18 -5.90 4.15
C LEU A 4 27.32 -5.37 2.72
N ALA A 5 28.54 -5.05 2.29
CA ALA A 5 28.81 -4.61 0.92
C ALA A 5 28.58 -5.74 -0.11
N SER A 6 28.90 -7.01 0.23
CA SER A 6 28.65 -8.16 -0.65
C SER A 6 27.17 -8.50 -0.79
N SER A 7 26.36 -8.33 0.28
CA SER A 7 24.91 -8.56 0.22
C SER A 7 24.20 -7.50 -0.64
N ALA A 8 24.56 -6.22 -0.47
CA ALA A 8 24.02 -5.14 -1.27
C ALA A 8 24.36 -5.30 -2.77
N ALA A 9 25.59 -5.68 -3.11
CA ALA A 9 25.98 -5.97 -4.50
C ALA A 9 25.18 -7.15 -5.08
N SER A 10 24.98 -8.22 -4.30
CA SER A 10 24.17 -9.38 -4.72
C SER A 10 22.71 -9.00 -4.98
N ASP A 11 22.12 -8.14 -4.15
CA ASP A 11 20.74 -7.68 -4.34
C ASP A 11 20.59 -6.77 -5.57
N VAL A 12 21.57 -5.92 -5.85
CA VAL A 12 21.60 -5.11 -7.08
C VAL A 12 21.67 -6.01 -8.32
N TYR A 13 22.51 -7.03 -8.33
CA TYR A 13 22.59 -7.99 -9.44
C TYR A 13 21.28 -8.74 -9.67
N LYS A 14 20.66 -9.26 -8.62
CA LYS A 14 19.37 -9.94 -8.71
C LYS A 14 18.27 -9.03 -9.27
N ARG A 15 18.24 -7.77 -8.86
CA ARG A 15 17.30 -6.78 -9.40
C ARG A 15 17.53 -6.48 -10.87
N GLN A 16 18.80 -6.38 -11.31
CA GLN A 16 19.11 -6.19 -12.73
C GLN A 16 18.68 -7.37 -13.60
N GLU A 17 18.87 -8.60 -13.14
CA GLU A 17 18.41 -9.80 -13.86
C GLU A 17 16.88 -9.83 -14.00
N VAL A 18 16.14 -9.51 -12.93
CA VAL A 18 14.68 -9.40 -12.96
C VAL A 18 14.23 -8.33 -13.95
N LEU A 19 14.88 -7.16 -13.95
CA LEU A 19 14.56 -6.07 -14.87
C LEU A 19 14.88 -6.45 -16.32
N ARG A 20 16.00 -7.13 -16.57
CA ARG A 20 16.34 -7.65 -17.92
C ARG A 20 15.28 -8.63 -18.43
N ALA A 21 14.85 -9.56 -17.58
CA ALA A 21 13.79 -10.51 -17.94
C ALA A 21 12.45 -9.80 -18.20
N ARG A 22 12.12 -8.77 -17.42
CA ARG A 22 10.86 -8.02 -17.53
C ARG A 22 10.82 -7.09 -18.72
N TRP A 23 11.92 -6.39 -19.03
CA TRP A 23 11.99 -5.36 -20.08
C TRP A 23 12.52 -5.89 -21.42
N GLY A 24 13.10 -7.08 -21.45
CA GLY A 24 13.58 -7.70 -22.69
C GLY A 24 14.49 -6.79 -23.51
N GLY A 25 14.12 -6.55 -24.76
CA GLY A 25 14.89 -5.69 -25.69
C GLY A 25 14.97 -4.22 -25.27
N ASP A 26 14.02 -3.74 -24.46
CA ASP A 26 13.97 -2.34 -24.02
C ASP A 26 14.82 -2.08 -22.76
N PHE A 27 15.44 -3.12 -22.20
CA PHE A 27 16.21 -3.02 -20.96
C PHE A 27 17.28 -1.91 -21.00
N ALA A 28 18.05 -1.83 -22.06
CA ALA A 28 19.16 -0.84 -22.17
C ALA A 28 18.61 0.60 -22.15
N ALA A 29 17.55 0.85 -22.88
CA ALA A 29 16.92 2.18 -22.97
C ALA A 29 16.32 2.61 -21.62
N TYR A 30 15.55 1.74 -20.97
CA TYR A 30 14.95 2.02 -19.67
C TYR A 30 16.01 2.16 -18.57
N TYR A 31 17.03 1.29 -18.58
CA TYR A 31 18.09 1.35 -17.60
C TYR A 31 18.92 2.65 -17.70
N SER A 32 19.28 3.05 -18.92
CA SER A 32 19.99 4.32 -19.16
C SER A 32 19.17 5.53 -18.69
N ARG A 33 17.86 5.52 -18.93
CA ARG A 33 16.97 6.60 -18.48
C ARG A 33 16.91 6.66 -16.95
N LEU A 34 16.77 5.50 -16.28
CA LEU A 34 16.74 5.44 -14.81
C LEU A 34 18.09 5.87 -14.21
N ALA A 35 19.21 5.47 -14.82
CA ALA A 35 20.55 5.88 -14.37
C ALA A 35 20.71 7.41 -14.45
N ALA A 36 20.31 8.02 -15.57
CA ALA A 36 20.37 9.48 -15.75
C ALA A 36 19.50 10.22 -14.70
N LEU A 37 18.28 9.71 -14.41
CA LEU A 37 17.42 10.29 -13.36
C LEU A 37 18.02 10.12 -11.96
N ALA A 38 18.66 9.00 -11.68
CA ALA A 38 19.34 8.77 -10.41
C ALA A 38 20.56 9.70 -10.24
N ASP A 39 21.31 9.95 -11.34
CA ASP A 39 22.43 10.91 -11.34
C ASP A 39 21.94 12.35 -11.12
N GLU A 40 20.78 12.72 -11.68
CA GLU A 40 20.18 14.05 -11.53
C GLU A 40 19.82 14.38 -10.06
N VAL A 41 19.37 13.37 -9.29
CA VAL A 41 19.02 13.54 -7.88
C VAL A 41 20.12 13.03 -6.93
N SER A 42 21.32 12.77 -7.46
CA SER A 42 22.42 12.24 -6.68
C SER A 42 22.88 13.26 -5.63
N GLY A 43 22.86 12.84 -4.35
CA GLY A 43 23.18 13.72 -3.22
C GLY A 43 21.96 14.33 -2.53
N ALA A 44 20.82 14.40 -3.21
CA ALA A 44 19.58 14.90 -2.61
C ALA A 44 19.02 13.91 -1.57
N VAL A 45 18.75 14.40 -0.37
CA VAL A 45 18.21 13.61 0.74
C VAL A 45 16.97 14.31 1.30
N LEU A 46 15.86 13.57 1.39
CA LEU A 46 14.68 14.04 2.10
C LEU A 46 14.95 13.98 3.60
N CYS A 47 14.82 15.11 4.29
CA CYS A 47 15.13 15.24 5.71
C CYS A 47 13.93 15.77 6.50
N TRP A 48 13.82 15.33 7.75
CA TRP A 48 12.94 15.88 8.78
C TRP A 48 13.78 16.23 9.99
N ASP A 49 13.66 17.48 10.46
CA ASP A 49 14.40 17.99 11.63
C ASP A 49 15.93 17.72 11.52
N GLY A 50 16.48 17.94 10.34
CA GLY A 50 17.90 17.75 10.03
C GLY A 50 18.39 16.30 9.93
N ALA A 51 17.50 15.31 10.02
CA ALA A 51 17.83 13.89 9.87
C ALA A 51 17.14 13.26 8.63
N PRO A 52 17.73 12.25 7.99
CA PRO A 52 17.10 11.57 6.88
C PRO A 52 15.71 11.03 7.22
N ALA A 53 14.70 11.35 6.41
CA ALA A 53 13.34 10.92 6.58
C ALA A 53 13.08 9.55 5.95
N ALA A 54 12.15 8.79 6.52
CA ALA A 54 11.66 7.54 5.93
C ALA A 54 10.72 7.85 4.76
N ALA A 55 11.24 7.86 3.54
CA ALA A 55 10.49 8.13 2.31
C ALA A 55 9.68 6.90 1.87
N CYS A 56 8.65 6.55 2.63
CA CYS A 56 7.75 5.44 2.33
C CYS A 56 6.91 5.75 1.09
N TYR A 57 6.62 4.73 0.28
CA TYR A 57 5.77 4.90 -0.91
C TYR A 57 4.92 3.65 -1.16
N HIS A 58 3.84 3.85 -1.91
CA HIS A 58 2.91 2.80 -2.31
C HIS A 58 2.42 3.07 -3.75
N SER A 59 1.71 2.13 -4.36
CA SER A 59 1.27 2.26 -5.75
C SER A 59 0.21 3.35 -5.91
N SER A 60 -0.92 3.24 -5.21
CA SER A 60 -2.01 4.22 -5.21
C SER A 60 -2.75 4.20 -3.87
N SER A 61 -3.16 5.35 -3.38
CA SER A 61 -4.02 5.48 -2.20
C SER A 61 -5.50 5.27 -2.55
N ALA A 62 -6.37 5.32 -1.56
CA ALA A 62 -7.82 5.30 -1.75
C ALA A 62 -8.42 6.71 -1.98
N GLY A 63 -7.61 7.67 -2.45
CA GLY A 63 -7.96 9.08 -2.63
C GLY A 63 -7.35 9.99 -1.56
N GLN A 64 -6.90 9.42 -0.46
CA GLN A 64 -6.09 10.04 0.59
C GLN A 64 -5.06 9.03 1.08
N THR A 65 -3.84 9.48 1.34
CA THR A 65 -2.81 8.61 1.93
C THR A 65 -3.09 8.36 3.41
N GLU A 66 -2.52 7.29 3.93
CA GLU A 66 -2.76 6.84 5.30
C GLU A 66 -1.71 7.39 6.28
N ALA A 67 -2.11 7.59 7.52
CA ALA A 67 -1.18 7.97 8.57
C ALA A 67 -0.40 6.74 9.10
N SER A 68 0.90 6.93 9.37
CA SER A 68 1.80 5.84 9.76
C SER A 68 1.35 5.07 11.01
N GLN A 69 0.74 5.74 12.00
CA GLN A 69 0.26 5.11 13.23
C GLN A 69 -0.89 4.13 13.00
N ASN A 70 -1.68 4.30 11.93
CA ASN A 70 -2.79 3.41 11.60
C ASN A 70 -2.30 2.10 10.93
N VAL A 71 -1.08 2.11 10.39
CA VAL A 71 -0.48 0.96 9.72
C VAL A 71 0.59 0.28 10.57
N TRP A 72 1.49 1.06 11.20
CA TRP A 72 2.67 0.55 11.92
C TRP A 72 2.68 0.89 13.42
N LEU A 73 1.57 1.39 13.96
CA LEU A 73 1.40 1.73 15.38
C LEU A 73 2.33 2.85 15.89
N THR A 74 3.16 3.43 15.03
CA THR A 74 4.10 4.51 15.38
C THR A 74 3.72 5.76 14.61
N ALA A 75 3.41 6.84 15.34
CA ALA A 75 3.15 8.13 14.74
C ALA A 75 4.47 8.78 14.29
N VAL A 76 4.58 9.02 12.99
CA VAL A 76 5.69 9.77 12.40
C VAL A 76 5.16 11.13 11.95
N PRO A 77 5.72 12.25 12.39
CA PRO A 77 5.13 13.60 12.19
C PRO A 77 4.88 13.95 10.73
N TYR A 78 5.74 13.53 9.82
CA TYR A 78 5.67 13.79 8.38
C TYR A 78 5.01 12.65 7.56
N LEU A 79 4.62 11.54 8.18
CA LEU A 79 3.87 10.44 7.56
C LEU A 79 2.41 10.49 8.01
N GLN A 80 1.77 11.63 7.77
CA GLN A 80 0.35 11.86 8.01
C GLN A 80 -0.42 11.71 6.69
N GLY A 81 -1.73 11.46 6.80
CA GLY A 81 -2.58 11.35 5.62
C GLY A 81 -2.70 12.68 4.87
N VAL A 82 -2.41 12.65 3.56
CA VAL A 82 -2.59 13.80 2.66
C VAL A 82 -3.52 13.43 1.51
N ALA A 83 -4.24 14.41 0.96
CA ALA A 83 -5.12 14.18 -0.18
C ALA A 83 -4.33 13.72 -1.41
N SER A 84 -4.82 12.71 -2.10
CA SER A 84 -4.27 12.20 -3.36
C SER A 84 -5.42 11.81 -4.31
N PRO A 85 -6.27 12.78 -4.71
CA PRO A 85 -7.47 12.53 -5.51
C PRO A 85 -7.15 11.96 -6.89
N TRP A 86 -5.96 12.19 -7.40
CA TRP A 86 -5.47 11.68 -8.69
C TRP A 86 -5.42 10.16 -8.76
N ASP A 87 -5.37 9.49 -7.60
CA ASP A 87 -5.29 8.03 -7.53
C ASP A 87 -6.56 7.34 -8.02
N ALA A 88 -7.70 8.04 -8.06
CA ALA A 88 -8.97 7.50 -8.54
C ALA A 88 -8.91 7.04 -10.02
N ASP A 89 -8.03 7.65 -10.82
CA ASP A 89 -7.82 7.30 -12.23
C ASP A 89 -6.72 6.24 -12.42
N ALA A 90 -6.14 5.72 -11.34
CA ALA A 90 -5.09 4.71 -11.42
C ALA A 90 -5.64 3.39 -12.00
N PRO A 91 -4.94 2.74 -12.95
CA PRO A 91 -5.35 1.42 -13.45
C PRO A 91 -5.52 0.42 -12.33
N GLY A 92 -6.73 -0.14 -12.23
CA GLY A 92 -7.08 -1.05 -11.16
C GLY A 92 -7.16 -0.37 -9.79
N PHE A 93 -7.56 0.91 -9.75
CA PHE A 93 -7.89 1.62 -8.51
C PHE A 93 -8.94 0.85 -7.71
N GLU A 94 -10.01 0.42 -8.38
CA GLU A 94 -10.98 -0.51 -7.80
C GLU A 94 -10.73 -1.92 -8.32
N THR A 95 -10.69 -2.88 -7.41
CA THR A 95 -10.57 -4.32 -7.75
C THR A 95 -11.39 -5.14 -6.78
N SER A 96 -12.01 -6.22 -7.30
CA SER A 96 -12.75 -7.16 -6.48
C SER A 96 -12.12 -8.55 -6.53
N VAL A 97 -12.19 -9.25 -5.41
CA VAL A 97 -11.82 -10.66 -5.27
C VAL A 97 -12.96 -11.39 -4.57
N THR A 98 -13.26 -12.58 -5.05
CA THR A 98 -14.32 -13.44 -4.49
C THR A 98 -13.70 -14.65 -3.82
N TYR A 99 -14.17 -14.94 -2.62
CA TYR A 99 -13.82 -16.14 -1.86
C TYR A 99 -15.09 -16.91 -1.54
N SER A 100 -15.13 -18.23 -1.77
CA SER A 100 -16.22 -19.05 -1.26
C SER A 100 -16.30 -19.00 0.27
N ALA A 101 -17.48 -19.27 0.83
CA ALA A 101 -17.62 -19.31 2.29
C ALA A 101 -16.65 -20.31 2.94
N GLU A 102 -16.34 -21.42 2.28
CA GLU A 102 -15.35 -22.40 2.76
C GLU A 102 -13.93 -21.83 2.80
N GLN A 103 -13.53 -21.08 1.77
CA GLN A 103 -12.23 -20.39 1.75
C GLN A 103 -12.13 -19.34 2.86
N VAL A 104 -13.19 -18.54 3.03
CA VAL A 104 -13.26 -17.56 4.12
C VAL A 104 -13.18 -18.24 5.48
N TYR A 105 -13.92 -19.34 5.69
CA TYR A 105 -13.84 -20.14 6.93
C TYR A 105 -12.40 -20.57 7.23
N THR A 106 -11.71 -21.08 6.22
CA THR A 106 -10.30 -21.51 6.35
C THR A 106 -9.39 -20.31 6.72
N ILE A 107 -9.61 -19.14 6.12
CA ILE A 107 -8.84 -17.93 6.44
C ILE A 107 -9.13 -17.46 7.85
N LEU A 108 -10.41 -17.48 8.30
CA LEU A 108 -10.81 -17.05 9.63
C LEU A 108 -10.22 -17.96 10.72
N THR A 109 -10.21 -19.26 10.53
CA THR A 109 -9.52 -20.19 11.45
C THR A 109 -8.01 -19.94 11.47
N GLY A 110 -7.39 -19.62 10.33
CA GLY A 110 -6.00 -19.18 10.23
C GLY A 110 -5.70 -17.85 10.95
N LEU A 111 -6.70 -16.99 11.11
CA LEU A 111 -6.62 -15.77 11.93
C LEU A 111 -6.74 -16.02 13.43
N GLY A 112 -7.04 -17.27 13.83
CA GLY A 112 -7.13 -17.69 15.23
C GLY A 112 -8.54 -17.67 15.81
N LEU A 113 -9.58 -17.62 14.98
CA LEU A 113 -10.94 -17.87 15.46
C LEU A 113 -11.14 -19.37 15.68
N ASP A 114 -11.69 -19.74 16.83
CA ASP A 114 -12.08 -21.11 17.08
C ASP A 114 -13.28 -21.51 16.20
N THR A 115 -13.32 -22.76 15.79
CA THR A 115 -14.37 -23.27 14.91
C THR A 115 -15.79 -23.09 15.48
N ASP A 116 -15.92 -23.14 16.81
CA ASP A 116 -17.19 -22.97 17.52
C ASP A 116 -17.62 -21.49 17.61
N GLU A 117 -16.69 -20.55 17.36
CA GLU A 117 -16.98 -19.11 17.32
C GLU A 117 -17.48 -18.64 15.96
N ILE A 118 -17.25 -19.43 14.90
CA ILE A 118 -17.69 -19.09 13.54
C ILE A 118 -19.12 -19.55 13.35
N PRO A 119 -20.09 -18.62 13.17
CA PRO A 119 -21.50 -18.98 12.99
C PRO A 119 -21.73 -19.84 11.75
N ASN A 120 -22.68 -20.79 11.81
CA ASN A 120 -23.04 -21.61 10.67
C ASN A 120 -23.60 -20.82 9.48
N ALA A 121 -24.15 -19.64 9.70
CA ALA A 121 -24.71 -18.77 8.66
C ALA A 121 -23.67 -17.74 8.23
N PRO A 122 -23.07 -17.86 7.01
CA PRO A 122 -22.01 -16.96 6.56
C PRO A 122 -22.40 -15.48 6.49
N ALA A 123 -23.67 -15.19 6.21
CA ALA A 123 -24.18 -13.82 6.09
C ALA A 123 -23.88 -12.93 7.31
N GLY A 124 -23.64 -13.51 8.49
CA GLY A 124 -23.34 -12.78 9.72
C GLY A 124 -21.85 -12.75 10.09
N TRP A 125 -20.95 -13.24 9.24
CA TRP A 125 -19.53 -13.32 9.60
C TRP A 125 -18.84 -11.96 9.68
N PHE A 126 -19.18 -11.04 8.79
CA PHE A 126 -18.62 -9.68 8.78
C PHE A 126 -19.66 -8.67 9.23
N GLY A 127 -19.29 -7.85 10.21
CA GLY A 127 -20.08 -6.70 10.63
C GLY A 127 -19.72 -5.44 9.87
N GLU A 128 -20.35 -4.33 10.24
CA GLU A 128 -20.03 -3.01 9.66
C GLU A 128 -18.64 -2.55 10.10
N GLY A 129 -17.79 -2.22 9.13
CA GLY A 129 -16.44 -1.73 9.37
C GLY A 129 -16.45 -0.26 9.80
N VAL A 130 -15.58 0.07 10.76
CA VAL A 130 -15.26 1.45 11.13
C VAL A 130 -14.10 1.91 10.26
N LEU A 131 -14.33 2.98 9.49
CA LEU A 131 -13.30 3.60 8.66
C LEU A 131 -12.59 4.71 9.43
N ASP A 132 -11.31 4.91 9.14
CA ASP A 132 -10.58 6.09 9.56
C ASP A 132 -10.86 7.30 8.66
N SER A 133 -10.18 8.41 8.92
CA SER A 133 -10.37 9.67 8.17
C SER A 133 -9.88 9.60 6.71
N ALA A 134 -9.06 8.62 6.37
CA ALA A 134 -8.56 8.40 5.02
C ALA A 134 -9.37 7.35 4.22
N GLY A 135 -10.42 6.78 4.83
CA GLY A 135 -11.30 5.80 4.20
C GLY A 135 -10.79 4.36 4.26
N TYR A 136 -9.78 4.08 5.06
CA TYR A 136 -9.31 2.72 5.30
C TYR A 136 -10.06 2.08 6.46
N VAL A 137 -10.20 0.77 6.44
CA VAL A 137 -10.81 0.02 7.53
C VAL A 137 -9.89 0.07 8.75
N ALA A 138 -10.26 0.86 9.75
CA ALA A 138 -9.57 0.91 11.03
C ALA A 138 -9.88 -0.36 11.85
N GLN A 139 -11.16 -0.72 11.92
CA GLN A 139 -11.65 -1.88 12.65
C GLN A 139 -12.84 -2.51 11.92
N MET A 140 -12.93 -3.82 11.96
CA MET A 140 -14.05 -4.59 11.41
C MET A 140 -14.39 -5.75 12.33
N PRO A 141 -15.64 -5.85 12.78
CA PRO A 141 -16.13 -7.03 13.50
C PRO A 141 -16.18 -8.23 12.56
N VAL A 142 -15.60 -9.35 12.98
CA VAL A 142 -15.66 -10.62 12.23
C VAL A 142 -15.99 -11.73 13.24
N CYS A 143 -17.12 -12.38 13.09
CA CYS A 143 -17.61 -13.43 14.00
C CYS A 143 -17.56 -13.01 15.49
N GLY A 144 -17.90 -11.75 15.79
CA GLY A 144 -17.90 -11.20 17.14
C GLY A 144 -16.53 -10.73 17.68
N GLN A 145 -15.43 -11.00 16.99
CA GLN A 145 -14.12 -10.44 17.30
C GLN A 145 -13.81 -9.23 16.41
N VAL A 146 -12.98 -8.29 16.90
CA VAL A 146 -12.60 -7.09 16.15
C VAL A 146 -11.20 -7.24 15.57
N PHE A 147 -11.08 -7.04 14.27
CA PHE A 147 -9.81 -7.08 13.53
C PHE A 147 -9.49 -5.71 12.92
N THR A 148 -8.20 -5.40 12.80
CA THR A 148 -7.77 -4.24 12.02
C THR A 148 -7.86 -4.54 10.52
N GLY A 149 -8.13 -3.51 9.71
CA GLY A 149 -8.15 -3.64 8.24
C GLY A 149 -6.82 -4.12 7.69
N THR A 150 -5.70 -3.71 8.28
CA THR A 150 -4.35 -4.18 7.90
C THR A 150 -4.17 -5.68 8.11
N ARG A 151 -4.72 -6.22 9.21
CA ARG A 151 -4.68 -7.66 9.49
C ARG A 151 -5.55 -8.44 8.50
N LEU A 152 -6.77 -7.95 8.24
CA LEU A 152 -7.68 -8.55 7.25
C LEU A 152 -7.11 -8.45 5.84
N ARG A 153 -6.55 -7.29 5.45
CA ARG A 153 -5.83 -7.12 4.18
C ARG A 153 -4.78 -8.22 3.98
N SER A 154 -3.97 -8.47 4.99
CA SER A 154 -2.92 -9.50 4.93
C SER A 154 -3.50 -10.91 4.82
N ALA A 155 -4.52 -11.24 5.60
CA ALA A 155 -5.14 -12.56 5.62
C ALA A 155 -5.84 -12.91 4.30
N PHE A 156 -6.55 -11.94 3.71
CA PHE A 156 -7.27 -12.09 2.45
C PHE A 156 -6.45 -11.66 1.23
N SER A 157 -5.15 -11.36 1.38
CA SER A 157 -4.26 -10.90 0.29
C SER A 157 -4.86 -9.74 -0.51
N LEU A 158 -5.56 -8.82 0.16
CA LEU A 158 -6.18 -7.67 -0.48
C LEU A 158 -5.13 -6.63 -0.88
N ARG A 159 -5.42 -5.88 -1.93
CA ARG A 159 -4.50 -4.86 -2.45
C ARG A 159 -4.27 -3.71 -1.47
N SER A 160 -5.32 -3.31 -0.75
CA SER A 160 -5.24 -2.26 0.28
C SER A 160 -6.13 -2.59 1.49
N ALA A 161 -6.02 -1.82 2.56
CA ALA A 161 -6.93 -1.87 3.70
C ALA A 161 -8.19 -0.98 3.50
N ALA A 162 -8.31 -0.26 2.38
CA ALA A 162 -9.52 0.44 1.98
C ALA A 162 -10.40 -0.54 1.20
N PHE A 163 -11.24 -1.29 1.90
CA PHE A 163 -12.08 -2.32 1.27
C PHE A 163 -13.48 -2.38 1.89
N THR A 164 -14.40 -2.92 1.12
CA THR A 164 -15.71 -3.37 1.56
C THR A 164 -15.84 -4.88 1.38
N VAL A 165 -16.74 -5.50 2.12
CA VAL A 165 -17.08 -6.91 1.98
C VAL A 165 -18.60 -7.08 1.88
N ALA A 166 -19.04 -7.89 0.92
CA ALA A 166 -20.44 -8.26 0.73
C ALA A 166 -20.56 -9.77 0.62
N TYR A 167 -21.60 -10.33 1.23
CA TYR A 167 -21.93 -11.75 1.08
C TYR A 167 -22.97 -11.96 -0.02
N ASP A 168 -22.64 -12.79 -0.99
CA ASP A 168 -23.54 -13.26 -2.02
C ASP A 168 -24.16 -14.62 -1.60
N ALA A 169 -25.42 -14.60 -1.24
CA ALA A 169 -26.12 -15.78 -0.79
C ALA A 169 -26.40 -16.78 -1.94
N GLY A 170 -26.47 -16.31 -3.19
CA GLY A 170 -26.69 -17.15 -4.36
C GLY A 170 -25.48 -18.02 -4.68
N GLU A 171 -24.30 -17.45 -4.59
CA GLU A 171 -23.02 -18.12 -4.84
C GLU A 171 -22.37 -18.69 -3.56
N ASN A 172 -22.97 -18.42 -2.37
CA ASN A 172 -22.37 -18.75 -1.07
C ASN A 172 -20.92 -18.25 -0.97
N ALA A 173 -20.71 -16.98 -1.30
CA ALA A 173 -19.39 -16.39 -1.44
C ALA A 173 -19.32 -14.96 -0.88
N PHE A 174 -18.13 -14.51 -0.58
CA PHE A 174 -17.83 -13.14 -0.15
C PHE A 174 -17.09 -12.40 -1.24
N VAL A 175 -17.56 -11.20 -1.57
CA VAL A 175 -16.90 -10.30 -2.51
C VAL A 175 -16.22 -9.19 -1.72
N PHE A 176 -14.91 -9.10 -1.82
CA PHE A 176 -14.12 -8.00 -1.28
C PHE A 176 -13.80 -7.02 -2.39
N THR A 177 -14.24 -5.77 -2.26
CA THR A 177 -13.91 -4.71 -3.20
C THR A 177 -12.93 -3.76 -2.53
N THR A 178 -11.75 -3.58 -3.14
CA THR A 178 -10.65 -2.74 -2.63
C THR A 178 -10.44 -1.53 -3.50
N HIS A 179 -10.08 -0.41 -2.87
CA HIS A 179 -9.64 0.83 -3.53
C HIS A 179 -8.16 1.08 -3.23
N GLY A 180 -7.41 1.46 -4.27
CA GLY A 180 -5.97 1.67 -4.17
C GLY A 180 -5.14 0.39 -4.09
N TYR A 181 -3.81 0.56 -4.00
CA TYR A 181 -2.86 -0.55 -3.93
C TYR A 181 -1.63 -0.19 -3.11
N GLY A 182 -1.47 -0.85 -2.00
CA GLY A 182 -0.33 -0.72 -1.08
C GLY A 182 -0.78 -0.49 0.35
N HIS A 183 0.15 -0.03 1.18
CA HIS A 183 -0.11 0.28 2.59
C HIS A 183 -0.70 1.68 2.81
N GLY A 184 -0.72 2.52 1.78
CA GLY A 184 -1.31 3.86 1.81
C GLY A 184 -0.41 4.96 2.40
N VAL A 185 0.66 4.65 3.13
CA VAL A 185 1.48 5.64 3.85
C VAL A 185 2.52 6.31 2.94
N GLY A 186 2.69 7.63 3.07
CA GLY A 186 3.68 8.41 2.33
C GLY A 186 3.29 8.65 0.88
N LEU A 187 4.23 8.58 -0.05
CA LEU A 187 4.04 8.96 -1.45
C LEU A 187 3.21 7.92 -2.23
N SER A 188 2.13 8.39 -2.88
CA SER A 188 1.47 7.62 -3.94
C SER A 188 2.25 7.74 -5.25
N GLN A 189 2.67 6.62 -5.82
CA GLN A 189 3.38 6.62 -7.10
C GLN A 189 2.50 7.13 -8.26
N TYR A 190 1.22 6.78 -8.21
CA TYR A 190 0.25 7.23 -9.22
C TYR A 190 -0.05 8.71 -9.09
N GLY A 191 -0.34 9.18 -7.88
CA GLY A 191 -0.57 10.58 -7.61
C GLY A 191 0.65 11.44 -7.96
N ALA A 192 1.86 10.99 -7.60
CA ALA A 192 3.10 11.64 -7.96
C ALA A 192 3.29 11.74 -9.49
N LYS A 193 2.93 10.66 -10.22
CA LYS A 193 2.97 10.65 -11.69
C LYS A 193 2.05 11.73 -12.27
N VAL A 194 0.79 11.82 -11.82
CA VAL A 194 -0.16 12.81 -12.34
C VAL A 194 0.28 14.23 -11.97
N MET A 195 0.75 14.45 -10.75
CA MET A 195 1.32 15.76 -10.37
C MET A 195 2.50 16.17 -11.27
N ALA A 196 3.37 15.23 -11.63
CA ALA A 196 4.48 15.49 -12.55
C ALA A 196 3.99 15.78 -13.99
N GLU A 197 2.95 15.09 -14.45
CA GLU A 197 2.29 15.36 -15.75
C GLU A 197 1.62 16.76 -15.77
N ASP A 198 1.15 17.24 -14.62
CA ASP A 198 0.62 18.60 -14.41
C ASP A 198 1.73 19.66 -14.21
N GLY A 199 3.00 19.28 -14.38
CA GLY A 199 4.15 20.18 -14.35
C GLY A 199 4.74 20.45 -12.98
N LYS A 200 4.37 19.67 -11.93
CA LYS A 200 4.99 19.76 -10.62
C LYS A 200 6.41 19.22 -10.64
N THR A 201 7.32 19.90 -9.95
CA THR A 201 8.68 19.41 -9.74
C THR A 201 8.69 18.25 -8.76
N TRP A 202 9.73 17.44 -8.79
CA TRP A 202 9.87 16.32 -7.85
C TRP A 202 10.00 16.80 -6.40
N GLN A 203 10.56 18.01 -6.15
CA GLN A 203 10.59 18.63 -4.82
C GLN A 203 9.18 18.97 -4.35
N GLU A 204 8.37 19.66 -5.16
CA GLU A 204 6.97 19.98 -4.83
C GLU A 204 6.14 18.72 -4.54
N ILE A 205 6.40 17.62 -5.27
CA ILE A 205 5.73 16.33 -5.05
C ILE A 205 6.13 15.73 -3.71
N LEU A 206 7.41 15.75 -3.36
CA LEU A 206 7.90 15.26 -2.07
C LEU A 206 7.35 16.12 -0.91
N GLU A 207 7.35 17.43 -1.03
CA GLU A 207 6.78 18.34 -0.03
C GLU A 207 5.27 18.11 0.20
N TRP A 208 4.55 17.75 -0.86
CA TRP A 208 3.13 17.39 -0.76
C TRP A 208 2.91 16.12 0.07
N TYR A 209 3.66 15.05 -0.23
CA TYR A 209 3.46 13.76 0.41
C TYR A 209 4.17 13.62 1.75
N PHE A 210 5.16 14.47 2.03
CA PHE A 210 5.93 14.49 3.28
C PHE A 210 5.95 15.89 3.88
N PRO A 211 4.80 16.36 4.40
CA PRO A 211 4.66 17.73 4.89
C PRO A 211 5.66 18.05 6.00
N GLY A 212 6.39 19.16 5.81
CA GLY A 212 7.42 19.63 6.72
C GLY A 212 8.79 18.96 6.57
N CYS A 213 8.94 18.02 5.63
CA CYS A 213 10.27 17.57 5.20
C CYS A 213 10.88 18.56 4.22
N GLU A 214 12.21 18.60 4.19
CA GLU A 214 13.01 19.40 3.28
C GLU A 214 13.95 18.51 2.48
N VAL A 215 14.23 18.87 1.22
CA VAL A 215 15.26 18.21 0.42
C VAL A 215 16.58 18.97 0.63
N ILE A 216 17.60 18.26 1.06
CA ILE A 216 18.96 18.76 1.28
C ILE A 216 19.88 18.14 0.21
N GLU A 217 20.66 18.99 -0.47
CA GLU A 217 21.67 18.60 -1.46
C GLU A 217 23.09 18.63 -0.87
#